data_0c9bddf3518df84506e3989201f50408
#
_entry.id   0c9bddf3518df84506e3989201f50408
#
_cell.length_a   1.000
_cell.length_b   1.000
_cell.length_c   1.000
_cell.angle_alpha   90.00
_cell.angle_beta   90.00
_cell.angle_gamma   90.00
#
_symmetry.space_group_name_H-M   'P 1'
#
loop_
_entity.id
_entity.type
_entity.pdbx_description
1 polymer ?
#
loop_
_entity_poly.entity_id
_entity_poly.type
_entity_poly.pdbx_seq_one_letter_code
_entity_poly.pdbx_strand_id
1 'polypeptide(L)'
;CLVGSEMCIRDRISATVNMQNVRFMECETNDTWARDHGAITMLDSEGASLLDFMFNGWGLKFASDKDNLITHQAVEAGFLNGRYVNRLGFVLEGGSIESDGLGTLLTTSECLLSPNRNGQMSRDEIDEYICSVFHLKQVLWLDHGYLAGDDTDSHVDTLARLCSPDTIAYVQCTDTQDEHYEALHQMEEQLKTFRTLNGNPYRLLALPMVDKIEEEGERLPATYANFLIMNDAVLYPTYRQPENDQRAKEVLQEAFPEYEIVGIDCRALIKQHGSLHCVTMQYPAGVLK
;
A
#
# COMPACT_ATOMS: atom_id res chain seq x y z
N CYS A 1 -9.19 -9.74 10.17
CA CYS A 1 -9.58 -9.62 11.58
C CYS A 1 -9.01 -10.81 12.36
N LEU A 2 -8.10 -10.61 13.28
CA LEU A 2 -7.78 -11.64 14.28
C LEU A 2 -8.97 -11.73 15.21
N VAL A 3 -9.97 -12.54 14.82
CA VAL A 3 -11.11 -12.86 15.68
C VAL A 3 -10.60 -13.76 16.81
N GLY A 4 -10.26 -13.16 17.90
CA GLY A 4 -9.94 -13.80 19.15
C GLY A 4 -10.10 -12.76 20.25
N SER A 5 -10.39 -13.21 21.48
CA SER A 5 -10.34 -12.26 22.58
C SER A 5 -8.95 -11.61 22.62
N GLU A 6 -8.87 -10.34 22.98
CA GLU A 6 -7.60 -9.59 23.14
C GLU A 6 -6.52 -10.41 23.90
N MET A 7 -6.94 -11.17 24.89
CA MET A 7 -6.09 -12.08 25.66
C MET A 7 -5.41 -13.14 24.80
N CYS A 8 -6.11 -13.72 23.81
CA CYS A 8 -5.53 -14.74 22.92
C CYS A 8 -4.49 -14.15 21.97
N ILE A 9 -4.66 -12.92 21.51
CA ILE A 9 -3.70 -12.23 20.64
C ILE A 9 -2.44 -11.89 21.43
N ARG A 10 -2.58 -11.32 22.63
CA ARG A 10 -1.47 -11.00 23.53
C ARG A 10 -0.66 -12.23 23.90
N ASP A 11 -1.31 -13.34 24.26
CA ASP A 11 -0.66 -14.60 24.62
C ASP A 11 0.15 -15.18 23.45
N ARG A 12 -0.36 -15.12 22.22
CA ARG A 12 0.35 -15.58 21.03
C ARG A 12 1.59 -14.74 20.75
N ILE A 13 1.44 -13.42 20.76
CA ILE A 13 2.54 -12.50 20.46
C ILE A 13 3.61 -12.56 21.55
N SER A 14 3.22 -12.65 22.84
CA SER A 14 4.15 -12.66 23.96
C SER A 14 5.11 -13.85 23.97
N ALA A 15 4.75 -14.94 23.29
CA ALA A 15 5.61 -16.11 23.14
C ALA A 15 6.76 -15.92 22.13
N THR A 16 6.66 -14.94 21.22
CA THR A 16 7.57 -14.81 20.07
C THR A 16 8.16 -13.41 19.90
N VAL A 17 7.60 -12.39 20.55
CA VAL A 17 7.98 -10.99 20.37
C VAL A 17 8.39 -10.35 21.71
N ASN A 18 9.38 -9.46 21.69
CA ASN A 18 9.69 -8.64 22.86
C ASN A 18 8.55 -7.66 23.14
N MET A 19 7.74 -7.94 24.14
CA MET A 19 6.56 -7.16 24.49
C MET A 19 6.85 -5.71 24.94
N GLN A 20 8.11 -5.37 25.24
CA GLN A 20 8.51 -3.98 25.49
C GLN A 20 8.38 -3.09 24.25
N ASN A 21 8.42 -3.70 23.05
CA ASN A 21 8.29 -3.01 21.79
C ASN A 21 6.85 -3.06 21.23
N VAL A 22 5.89 -3.57 22.02
CA VAL A 22 4.51 -3.76 21.57
C VAL A 22 3.58 -2.95 22.47
N ARG A 23 2.71 -2.16 21.86
CA ARG A 23 1.61 -1.47 22.51
C ARG A 23 0.30 -1.87 21.86
N PHE A 24 -0.74 -1.98 22.66
CA PHE A 24 -2.09 -2.29 22.20
C PHE A 24 -2.99 -1.09 22.42
N MET A 25 -3.72 -0.74 21.38
CA MET A 25 -4.80 0.22 21.43
C MET A 25 -6.12 -0.52 21.17
N GLU A 26 -7.05 -0.40 22.11
CA GLU A 26 -8.41 -0.89 21.92
C GLU A 26 -9.24 0.19 21.25
N CYS A 27 -9.83 -0.13 20.12
CA CYS A 27 -10.74 0.75 19.39
C CYS A 27 -11.77 -0.09 18.62
N GLU A 28 -12.92 0.49 18.38
CA GLU A 28 -13.86 -0.10 17.43
C GLU A 28 -13.34 0.11 16.00
N THR A 29 -13.52 -0.90 15.17
CA THR A 29 -13.09 -0.87 13.76
C THR A 29 -14.12 -1.61 12.90
N ASN A 30 -14.26 -1.21 11.64
CA ASN A 30 -15.04 -1.94 10.65
C ASN A 30 -14.13 -2.92 9.91
N ASP A 31 -12.87 -2.55 9.65
CA ASP A 31 -11.96 -3.32 8.82
C ASP A 31 -10.56 -3.45 9.44
N THR A 32 -9.75 -4.34 8.88
CA THR A 32 -8.40 -4.69 9.33
C THR A 32 -7.28 -4.04 8.50
N TRP A 33 -7.62 -3.41 7.40
CA TRP A 33 -6.66 -2.90 6.41
C TRP A 33 -6.14 -1.52 6.79
N ALA A 34 -5.25 -1.51 7.80
CA ALA A 34 -4.70 -0.28 8.39
C ALA A 34 -3.98 0.64 7.37
N ARG A 35 -3.52 0.09 6.25
CA ARG A 35 -2.91 0.87 5.16
C ARG A 35 -3.85 1.94 4.64
N ASP A 36 -5.14 1.65 4.54
CA ASP A 36 -6.09 2.46 3.81
C ASP A 36 -6.81 3.50 4.69
N HIS A 37 -6.84 3.27 6.01
CA HIS A 37 -7.44 4.21 6.96
C HIS A 37 -6.45 4.82 7.95
N GLY A 38 -5.17 4.40 7.96
CA GLY A 38 -4.15 4.99 8.80
C GLY A 38 -3.67 6.34 8.28
N ALA A 39 -3.21 7.23 9.19
CA ALA A 39 -2.70 8.53 8.79
C ALA A 39 -1.45 8.43 7.90
N ILE A 40 -1.42 9.20 6.84
CA ILE A 40 -0.22 9.39 6.02
C ILE A 40 0.67 10.44 6.71
N THR A 41 1.93 10.08 6.99
CA THR A 41 2.82 10.96 7.71
C THR A 41 3.72 11.76 6.78
N MET A 42 3.72 13.07 6.92
CA MET A 42 4.71 13.96 6.32
C MET A 42 5.70 14.43 7.37
N LEU A 43 6.97 14.53 6.98
CA LEU A 43 8.05 15.10 7.79
C LEU A 43 8.50 16.44 7.21
N ASP A 44 8.60 17.45 8.06
CA ASP A 44 9.19 18.73 7.74
C ASP A 44 10.13 19.22 8.86
N SER A 45 10.62 20.45 8.76
CA SER A 45 11.51 21.05 9.77
C SER A 45 10.83 21.26 11.14
N GLU A 46 9.51 21.23 11.20
CA GLU A 46 8.72 21.40 12.43
C GLU A 46 8.37 20.05 13.08
N GLY A 47 8.59 18.94 12.37
CA GLY A 47 8.34 17.57 12.83
C GLY A 47 7.38 16.78 11.95
N ALA A 48 6.65 15.84 12.56
CA ALA A 48 5.72 14.97 11.86
C ALA A 48 4.30 15.59 11.80
N SER A 49 3.71 15.59 10.62
CA SER A 49 2.30 15.89 10.38
C SER A 49 1.57 14.60 9.99
N LEU A 50 0.51 14.29 10.74
CA LEU A 50 -0.33 13.11 10.55
C LEU A 50 -1.56 13.52 9.75
N LEU A 51 -1.54 13.27 8.45
CA LEU A 51 -2.63 13.62 7.53
C LEU A 51 -3.69 12.53 7.60
N ASP A 52 -4.85 12.87 8.13
CA ASP A 52 -5.98 11.96 8.34
C ASP A 52 -7.02 12.18 7.24
N PHE A 53 -6.94 11.34 6.19
CA PHE A 53 -7.84 11.39 5.04
C PHE A 53 -9.09 10.56 5.27
N MET A 54 -10.14 10.85 4.51
CA MET A 54 -11.36 10.05 4.54
C MET A 54 -11.11 8.68 3.92
N PHE A 55 -11.39 7.64 4.67
CA PHE A 55 -11.58 6.30 4.16
C PHE A 55 -13.08 6.05 3.99
N ASN A 56 -13.52 5.63 2.81
CA ASN A 56 -14.95 5.42 2.54
C ASN A 56 -15.27 3.98 2.14
N GLY A 57 -14.47 3.02 2.59
CA GLY A 57 -14.68 1.60 2.30
C GLY A 57 -14.47 1.26 0.82
N TRP A 58 -13.37 1.76 0.23
CA TRP A 58 -12.96 1.55 -1.17
C TRP A 58 -14.05 1.94 -2.18
N GLY A 59 -14.56 3.15 -2.04
CA GLY A 59 -15.59 3.66 -2.95
C GLY A 59 -17.00 3.24 -2.55
N LEU A 60 -17.32 3.24 -1.25
CA LEU A 60 -18.63 2.96 -0.66
C LEU A 60 -19.07 1.47 -0.76
N LYS A 61 -18.12 0.55 -0.89
CA LYS A 61 -18.40 -0.89 -0.93
C LYS A 61 -18.63 -1.47 0.48
N PHE A 62 -17.99 -0.89 1.50
CA PHE A 62 -18.01 -1.37 2.89
C PHE A 62 -18.20 -0.22 3.89
N ALA A 63 -18.63 -0.55 5.11
CA ALA A 63 -18.70 0.41 6.22
C ALA A 63 -17.31 0.86 6.65
N SER A 64 -17.14 2.12 7.02
CA SER A 64 -15.85 2.72 7.40
C SER A 64 -15.95 3.80 8.47
N ASP A 65 -17.12 3.96 9.07
CA ASP A 65 -17.42 5.01 10.05
C ASP A 65 -16.55 4.91 11.30
N LYS A 66 -16.18 3.68 11.72
CA LYS A 66 -15.31 3.44 12.87
C LYS A 66 -13.84 3.62 12.53
N ASP A 67 -13.42 3.19 11.35
CA ASP A 67 -12.04 3.25 10.89
C ASP A 67 -11.56 4.70 10.79
N ASN A 68 -12.41 5.61 10.34
CA ASN A 68 -12.14 7.05 10.28
C ASN A 68 -11.92 7.72 11.65
N LEU A 69 -12.18 7.04 12.75
CA LEU A 69 -11.95 7.55 14.10
C LEU A 69 -10.60 7.10 14.69
N ILE A 70 -9.98 6.07 14.11
CA ILE A 70 -8.80 5.40 14.69
C ILE A 70 -7.62 6.35 14.82
N THR A 71 -7.27 7.08 13.75
CA THR A 71 -6.15 8.03 13.76
C THR A 71 -6.32 9.09 14.85
N HIS A 72 -7.49 9.72 14.93
CA HIS A 72 -7.76 10.75 15.93
C HIS A 72 -7.68 10.18 17.35
N GLN A 73 -8.29 9.02 17.60
CA GLN A 73 -8.23 8.32 18.90
C GLN A 73 -6.79 7.94 19.27
N ALA A 74 -5.97 7.49 18.32
CA ALA A 74 -4.57 7.14 18.55
C ALA A 74 -3.72 8.36 18.95
N VAL A 75 -4.00 9.52 18.36
CA VAL A 75 -3.35 10.79 18.74
C VAL A 75 -3.81 11.23 20.14
N GLU A 76 -5.12 11.24 20.42
CA GLU A 76 -5.65 11.63 21.74
C GLU A 76 -5.17 10.72 22.87
N ALA A 77 -5.10 9.41 22.61
CA ALA A 77 -4.60 8.43 23.57
C ALA A 77 -3.06 8.40 23.69
N GLY A 78 -2.34 9.22 22.90
CA GLY A 78 -0.90 9.35 22.95
C GLY A 78 -0.14 8.14 22.37
N PHE A 79 -0.73 7.37 21.48
CA PHE A 79 -0.05 6.33 20.70
C PHE A 79 0.75 6.93 19.55
N LEU A 80 0.22 7.99 18.93
CA LEU A 80 0.86 8.72 17.85
C LEU A 80 1.31 10.10 18.34
N ASN A 81 2.51 10.49 17.96
CA ASN A 81 3.12 11.78 18.24
C ASN A 81 3.34 12.53 16.91
N GLY A 82 2.69 13.67 16.78
CA GLY A 82 2.76 14.50 15.58
C GLY A 82 1.62 15.50 15.56
N ARG A 83 1.66 16.42 14.63
CA ARG A 83 0.59 17.37 14.41
C ARG A 83 -0.54 16.68 13.65
N TYR A 84 -1.67 16.48 14.30
CA TYR A 84 -2.87 15.97 13.62
C TYR A 84 -3.38 16.98 12.59
N VAL A 85 -3.59 16.54 11.37
CA VAL A 85 -4.10 17.36 10.26
C VAL A 85 -5.32 16.67 9.65
N ASN A 86 -6.49 17.20 9.96
CA ASN A 86 -7.75 16.70 9.41
C ASN A 86 -7.83 16.95 7.90
N ARG A 87 -7.98 15.89 7.12
CA ARG A 87 -8.17 15.85 5.67
C ARG A 87 -9.42 15.05 5.28
N LEU A 88 -10.32 14.81 6.22
CA LEU A 88 -11.54 14.01 6.02
C LEU A 88 -12.51 14.59 4.95
N GLY A 89 -12.22 15.73 4.36
CA GLY A 89 -12.93 16.27 3.20
C GLY A 89 -12.48 15.69 1.85
N PHE A 90 -11.45 14.83 1.83
CA PHE A 90 -10.93 14.21 0.62
C PHE A 90 -10.72 12.72 0.87
N VAL A 91 -11.25 11.87 -0.02
CA VAL A 91 -11.11 10.41 0.07
C VAL A 91 -9.75 9.99 -0.48
N LEU A 92 -8.93 9.35 0.36
CA LEU A 92 -7.62 8.83 -0.05
C LEU A 92 -7.23 7.66 0.83
N GLU A 93 -7.00 6.53 0.21
CA GLU A 93 -6.46 5.33 0.83
C GLU A 93 -4.93 5.30 0.71
N GLY A 94 -4.22 4.86 1.75
CA GLY A 94 -2.76 4.78 1.72
C GLY A 94 -2.20 3.79 0.69
N GLY A 95 -2.95 2.74 0.34
CA GLY A 95 -2.60 1.78 -0.70
C GLY A 95 -2.79 2.31 -2.13
N SER A 96 -3.60 3.37 -2.30
CA SER A 96 -3.84 4.00 -3.61
C SER A 96 -2.70 4.89 -4.10
N ILE A 97 -1.73 5.18 -3.24
CA ILE A 97 -0.60 6.06 -3.56
C ILE A 97 0.74 5.42 -3.19
N GLU A 98 1.75 5.74 -3.96
CA GLU A 98 3.15 5.37 -3.71
C GLU A 98 4.02 6.61 -3.90
N SER A 99 4.97 6.87 -3.00
CA SER A 99 5.80 8.08 -3.07
C SER A 99 7.28 7.78 -2.82
N ASP A 100 8.16 8.49 -3.54
CA ASP A 100 9.60 8.50 -3.28
C ASP A 100 10.00 9.39 -2.10
N GLY A 101 9.07 10.15 -1.52
CA GLY A 101 9.33 11.13 -0.47
C GLY A 101 10.14 12.36 -0.94
N LEU A 102 10.44 12.48 -2.24
CA LEU A 102 11.30 13.53 -2.82
C LEU A 102 10.57 14.39 -3.86
N GLY A 103 9.29 14.16 -4.04
CA GLY A 103 8.43 14.99 -4.87
C GLY A 103 7.75 14.25 -6.02
N THR A 104 7.87 12.93 -6.09
CA THR A 104 7.11 12.09 -7.02
C THR A 104 6.09 11.25 -6.27
N LEU A 105 4.89 11.15 -6.83
CA LEU A 105 3.85 10.23 -6.40
C LEU A 105 3.38 9.41 -7.60
N LEU A 106 3.13 8.12 -7.39
CA LEU A 106 2.56 7.19 -8.36
C LEU A 106 1.18 6.75 -7.85
N THR A 107 0.21 6.70 -8.73
CA THR A 107 -1.17 6.29 -8.44
C THR A 107 -1.84 5.68 -9.66
N THR A 108 -3.06 5.18 -9.51
CA THR A 108 -3.88 4.67 -10.61
C THR A 108 -5.07 5.57 -10.91
N SER A 109 -5.42 5.69 -12.17
CA SER A 109 -6.60 6.44 -12.60
C SER A 109 -7.91 5.77 -12.15
N GLU A 110 -7.95 4.44 -12.21
CA GLU A 110 -9.14 3.67 -11.82
C GLU A 110 -9.54 3.94 -10.38
N CYS A 111 -8.57 4.00 -9.46
CA CYS A 111 -8.83 4.29 -8.07
C CYS A 111 -9.18 5.75 -7.82
N LEU A 112 -8.27 6.68 -8.11
CA LEU A 112 -8.47 8.08 -7.69
C LEU A 112 -9.53 8.84 -8.48
N LEU A 113 -9.83 8.42 -9.72
CA LEU A 113 -10.91 9.00 -10.54
C LEU A 113 -12.23 8.24 -10.38
N SER A 114 -12.29 7.25 -9.50
CA SER A 114 -13.55 6.54 -9.20
C SER A 114 -14.63 7.53 -8.75
N PRO A 115 -15.83 7.49 -9.37
CA PRO A 115 -16.91 8.44 -9.05
C PRO A 115 -17.38 8.33 -7.60
N ASN A 116 -17.12 7.21 -6.93
CA ASN A 116 -17.51 6.97 -5.55
C ASN A 116 -16.49 7.51 -4.52
N ARG A 117 -15.36 8.08 -4.96
CA ARG A 117 -14.37 8.73 -4.08
C ARG A 117 -14.50 10.25 -4.18
N ASN A 118 -13.70 10.89 -5.03
CA ASN A 118 -13.72 12.33 -5.21
C ASN A 118 -14.40 12.72 -6.54
N GLY A 119 -15.49 12.04 -6.92
CA GLY A 119 -16.10 12.07 -8.25
C GLY A 119 -16.66 13.42 -8.72
N GLN A 120 -16.56 14.47 -7.89
CA GLN A 120 -16.88 15.86 -8.29
C GLN A 120 -15.64 16.60 -8.82
N MET A 121 -14.44 16.00 -8.68
CA MET A 121 -13.18 16.59 -9.09
C MET A 121 -12.69 15.93 -10.37
N SER A 122 -12.19 16.75 -11.28
CA SER A 122 -11.44 16.29 -12.45
C SER A 122 -10.05 15.79 -12.06
N ARG A 123 -9.37 15.08 -12.98
CA ARG A 123 -7.97 14.64 -12.80
C ARG A 123 -7.05 15.81 -12.45
N ASP A 124 -7.19 16.94 -13.15
CA ASP A 124 -6.34 18.11 -12.92
C ASP A 124 -6.56 18.70 -11.53
N GLU A 125 -7.80 18.74 -11.04
CA GLU A 125 -8.13 19.23 -9.68
C GLU A 125 -7.61 18.27 -8.60
N ILE A 126 -7.67 16.95 -8.81
CA ILE A 126 -7.08 15.97 -7.90
C ILE A 126 -5.56 16.10 -7.90
N ASP A 127 -4.93 16.25 -9.07
CA ASP A 127 -3.49 16.44 -9.22
C ASP A 127 -3.01 17.68 -8.47
N GLU A 128 -3.69 18.83 -8.68
CA GLU A 128 -3.39 20.08 -7.98
C GLU A 128 -3.53 19.93 -6.45
N TYR A 129 -4.60 19.28 -6.00
CA TYR A 129 -4.84 19.04 -4.57
C TYR A 129 -3.73 18.18 -3.95
N ILE A 130 -3.41 17.04 -4.56
CA ILE A 130 -2.39 16.10 -4.08
C ILE A 130 -1.01 16.77 -4.10
N CYS A 131 -0.66 17.46 -5.18
CA CYS A 131 0.60 18.19 -5.30
C CYS A 131 0.73 19.25 -4.21
N SER A 132 -0.34 19.98 -3.91
CA SER A 132 -0.36 20.98 -2.86
C SER A 132 -0.19 20.38 -1.47
N VAL A 133 -0.91 19.28 -1.18
CA VAL A 133 -0.93 18.66 0.16
C VAL A 133 0.38 17.95 0.48
N PHE A 134 0.95 17.23 -0.49
CA PHE A 134 2.19 16.45 -0.31
C PHE A 134 3.45 17.17 -0.82
N HIS A 135 3.34 18.43 -1.27
CA HIS A 135 4.44 19.24 -1.81
C HIS A 135 5.16 18.55 -2.98
N LEU A 136 4.38 17.91 -3.87
CA LEU A 136 4.92 17.18 -5.01
C LEU A 136 5.30 18.11 -6.16
N LYS A 137 6.14 17.56 -7.03
CA LYS A 137 6.56 18.16 -8.31
C LYS A 137 5.95 17.43 -9.50
N GLN A 138 5.55 16.16 -9.31
CA GLN A 138 4.86 15.38 -10.32
C GLN A 138 4.01 14.27 -9.70
N VAL A 139 2.94 13.92 -10.38
CA VAL A 139 2.13 12.71 -10.16
C VAL A 139 2.19 11.86 -11.41
N LEU A 140 2.54 10.59 -11.25
CA LEU A 140 2.56 9.60 -12.29
C LEU A 140 1.28 8.78 -12.20
N TRP A 141 0.46 8.84 -13.24
CA TRP A 141 -0.82 8.15 -13.30
C TRP A 141 -0.72 6.89 -14.16
N LEU A 142 -0.99 5.74 -13.56
CA LEU A 142 -1.20 4.49 -14.27
C LEU A 142 -2.66 4.39 -14.71
N ASP A 143 -2.87 4.26 -16.00
CA ASP A 143 -4.19 4.12 -16.62
C ASP A 143 -4.54 2.65 -16.91
N HIS A 144 -3.62 1.74 -16.64
CA HIS A 144 -3.71 0.31 -16.92
C HIS A 144 -3.20 -0.52 -15.75
N GLY A 145 -3.64 -1.77 -15.67
CA GLY A 145 -3.27 -2.74 -14.66
C GLY A 145 -4.42 -3.01 -13.68
N TYR A 146 -4.63 -4.28 -13.37
CA TYR A 146 -5.56 -4.74 -12.35
C TYR A 146 -5.16 -6.12 -11.86
N LEU A 147 -5.74 -6.55 -10.74
CA LEU A 147 -5.68 -7.92 -10.26
C LEU A 147 -7.10 -8.45 -10.04
N ALA A 148 -7.40 -9.64 -10.55
CA ALA A 148 -8.66 -10.32 -10.29
C ALA A 148 -8.80 -10.60 -8.78
N GLY A 149 -9.96 -10.31 -8.22
CA GLY A 149 -10.23 -10.41 -6.79
C GLY A 149 -9.84 -9.18 -5.98
N ASP A 150 -9.26 -8.14 -6.59
CA ASP A 150 -9.01 -6.87 -5.91
C ASP A 150 -10.30 -6.05 -5.76
N ASP A 151 -10.60 -5.64 -4.54
CA ASP A 151 -11.77 -4.84 -4.18
C ASP A 151 -11.49 -3.33 -4.12
N THR A 152 -10.25 -2.91 -4.39
CA THR A 152 -9.79 -1.54 -4.12
C THR A 152 -9.90 -0.59 -5.31
N ASP A 153 -10.34 -1.06 -6.48
CA ASP A 153 -10.27 -0.37 -7.77
C ASP A 153 -8.79 -0.14 -8.20
N SER A 154 -8.00 -1.22 -8.22
CA SER A 154 -6.61 -1.23 -8.70
C SER A 154 -5.67 -0.34 -7.89
N HIS A 155 -5.59 -0.55 -6.56
CA HIS A 155 -4.57 0.13 -5.74
C HIS A 155 -3.17 -0.07 -6.31
N VAL A 156 -2.39 1.01 -6.37
CA VAL A 156 -1.05 0.98 -6.96
C VAL A 156 -0.07 0.08 -6.19
N ASP A 157 -0.26 -0.09 -4.90
CA ASP A 157 0.58 -0.93 -4.05
C ASP A 157 0.46 -2.43 -4.34
N THR A 158 -0.55 -2.83 -5.14
CA THR A 158 -0.70 -4.19 -5.67
C THR A 158 -0.05 -4.38 -7.04
N LEU A 159 0.30 -3.31 -7.75
CA LEU A 159 0.71 -3.27 -9.14
C LEU A 159 2.15 -2.82 -9.34
N ALA A 160 2.52 -1.65 -8.78
CA ALA A 160 3.83 -1.03 -9.00
C ALA A 160 4.27 -0.19 -7.79
N ARG A 161 5.56 -0.25 -7.44
CA ARG A 161 6.14 0.38 -6.26
C ARG A 161 7.41 1.16 -6.58
N LEU A 162 7.55 2.35 -6.01
CA LEU A 162 8.79 3.12 -6.06
C LEU A 162 9.82 2.53 -5.06
N CYS A 163 10.88 1.93 -5.56
CA CYS A 163 11.96 1.38 -4.75
C CYS A 163 13.02 2.44 -4.43
N SER A 164 13.16 3.43 -5.29
CA SER A 164 14.06 4.57 -5.18
C SER A 164 13.54 5.70 -6.09
N PRO A 165 14.14 6.91 -6.07
CA PRO A 165 13.72 8.01 -6.95
C PRO A 165 13.83 7.73 -8.46
N ASP A 166 14.48 6.65 -8.85
CA ASP A 166 14.71 6.28 -10.25
C ASP A 166 14.37 4.82 -10.59
N THR A 167 13.83 4.06 -9.64
CA THR A 167 13.56 2.63 -9.81
C THR A 167 12.13 2.28 -9.42
N ILE A 168 11.42 1.59 -10.31
CA ILE A 168 10.07 1.07 -10.07
C ILE A 168 10.10 -0.47 -10.19
N ALA A 169 9.62 -1.16 -9.16
CA ALA A 169 9.27 -2.58 -9.23
C ALA A 169 7.79 -2.70 -9.61
N TYR A 170 7.46 -3.61 -10.52
CA TYR A 170 6.10 -3.78 -11.03
C TYR A 170 5.77 -5.25 -11.31
N VAL A 171 4.52 -5.63 -11.24
CA VAL A 171 4.06 -6.98 -11.56
C VAL A 171 4.06 -7.19 -13.07
N GLN A 172 4.73 -8.26 -13.53
CA GLN A 172 4.77 -8.64 -14.94
C GLN A 172 4.06 -9.98 -15.15
N CYS A 173 3.08 -10.01 -16.02
CA CYS A 173 2.47 -11.24 -16.53
C CYS A 173 3.09 -11.61 -17.88
N THR A 174 3.68 -12.81 -17.97
CA THR A 174 4.29 -13.32 -19.20
C THR A 174 3.45 -14.38 -19.90
N ASP A 175 2.42 -14.91 -19.26
CA ASP A 175 1.50 -15.87 -19.83
C ASP A 175 0.41 -15.13 -20.62
N THR A 176 0.50 -15.21 -21.95
CA THR A 176 -0.48 -14.60 -22.87
C THR A 176 -1.89 -15.17 -22.78
N GLN A 177 -2.10 -16.25 -22.04
CA GLN A 177 -3.41 -16.85 -21.80
C GLN A 177 -4.01 -16.44 -20.44
N ASP A 178 -3.23 -15.80 -19.58
CA ASP A 178 -3.73 -15.28 -18.31
C ASP A 178 -4.59 -14.02 -18.54
N GLU A 179 -5.69 -13.91 -17.82
CA GLU A 179 -6.64 -12.78 -17.92
C GLU A 179 -5.99 -11.39 -17.66
N HIS A 180 -4.88 -11.35 -16.90
CA HIS A 180 -4.18 -10.10 -16.57
C HIS A 180 -3.18 -9.67 -17.66
N TYR A 181 -2.83 -10.56 -18.62
CA TYR A 181 -1.73 -10.32 -19.55
C TYR A 181 -1.85 -8.97 -20.25
N GLU A 182 -2.99 -8.72 -20.87
CA GLU A 182 -3.18 -7.50 -21.67
C GLU A 182 -3.06 -6.23 -20.82
N ALA A 183 -3.74 -6.20 -19.65
CA ALA A 183 -3.74 -5.02 -18.79
C ALA A 183 -2.37 -4.77 -18.14
N LEU A 184 -1.67 -5.83 -17.69
CA LEU A 184 -0.34 -5.69 -17.10
C LEU A 184 0.73 -5.38 -18.16
N HIS A 185 0.56 -5.86 -19.40
CA HIS A 185 1.42 -5.49 -20.51
C HIS A 185 1.26 -4.02 -20.88
N GLN A 186 0.04 -3.51 -20.97
CA GLN A 186 -0.23 -2.08 -21.20
C GLN A 186 0.34 -1.22 -20.07
N MET A 187 0.21 -1.65 -18.80
CA MET A 187 0.85 -0.99 -17.67
C MET A 187 2.38 -0.93 -17.83
N GLU A 188 3.03 -2.03 -18.23
CA GLU A 188 4.47 -2.07 -18.47
C GLU A 188 4.88 -1.07 -19.58
N GLU A 189 4.14 -1.04 -20.70
CA GLU A 189 4.41 -0.08 -21.79
C GLU A 189 4.23 1.37 -21.29
N GLN A 190 3.24 1.65 -20.45
CA GLN A 190 3.06 2.96 -19.87
C GLN A 190 4.20 3.32 -18.90
N LEU A 191 4.64 2.40 -18.03
CA LEU A 191 5.78 2.60 -17.13
C LEU A 191 7.06 2.99 -17.88
N LYS A 192 7.31 2.44 -19.07
CA LYS A 192 8.45 2.80 -19.93
C LYS A 192 8.40 4.26 -20.41
N THR A 193 7.23 4.87 -20.42
CA THR A 193 7.08 6.29 -20.81
C THR A 193 7.37 7.25 -19.66
N PHE A 194 7.31 6.80 -18.42
CA PHE A 194 7.52 7.66 -17.25
C PHE A 194 8.94 8.18 -17.16
N ARG A 195 9.06 9.38 -16.59
CA ARG A 195 10.35 10.06 -16.43
C ARG A 195 10.50 10.52 -14.97
N THR A 196 11.71 10.37 -14.47
CA THR A 196 12.11 10.93 -13.17
C THR A 196 12.08 12.45 -13.22
N LEU A 197 12.16 13.11 -12.07
CA LEU A 197 12.25 14.58 -11.98
C LEU A 197 13.43 15.17 -12.77
N ASN A 198 14.44 14.34 -13.07
CA ASN A 198 15.61 14.75 -13.87
C ASN A 198 15.43 14.46 -15.37
N GLY A 199 14.26 13.97 -15.80
CA GLY A 199 13.94 13.65 -17.19
C GLY A 199 14.47 12.29 -17.70
N ASN A 200 15.09 11.50 -16.84
CA ASN A 200 15.57 10.16 -17.19
C ASN A 200 14.44 9.11 -17.17
N PRO A 201 14.50 8.04 -17.95
CA PRO A 201 13.58 6.92 -17.79
C PRO A 201 13.81 6.25 -16.42
N TYR A 202 12.75 5.67 -15.86
CA TYR A 202 12.88 4.81 -14.68
C TYR A 202 13.55 3.48 -15.04
N ARG A 203 14.35 2.97 -14.10
CA ARG A 203 14.76 1.57 -14.09
C ARG A 203 13.57 0.73 -13.67
N LEU A 204 13.14 -0.20 -14.52
CA LEU A 204 11.99 -1.06 -14.27
C LEU A 204 12.47 -2.46 -13.87
N LEU A 205 11.95 -2.97 -12.74
CA LEU A 205 12.25 -4.28 -12.20
C LEU A 205 10.98 -5.12 -12.19
N ALA A 206 10.95 -6.18 -12.99
CA ALA A 206 9.79 -7.02 -13.18
C ALA A 206 9.68 -8.07 -12.05
N LEU A 207 8.68 -7.93 -11.18
CA LEU A 207 8.26 -8.95 -10.23
C LEU A 207 7.45 -10.03 -10.98
N PRO A 208 7.65 -11.32 -10.68
CA PRO A 208 6.87 -12.37 -11.32
C PRO A 208 5.39 -12.28 -10.93
N MET A 209 4.51 -12.67 -11.85
CA MET A 209 3.12 -12.92 -11.52
C MET A 209 3.02 -14.12 -10.59
N VAL A 210 2.14 -14.06 -9.60
CA VAL A 210 1.79 -15.21 -8.76
C VAL A 210 0.93 -16.17 -9.58
N ASP A 211 1.28 -17.48 -9.57
CA ASP A 211 0.43 -18.49 -10.18
C ASP A 211 -0.95 -18.46 -9.54
N LYS A 212 -1.98 -18.71 -10.34
CA LYS A 212 -3.38 -18.59 -9.94
C LYS A 212 -3.66 -19.32 -8.62
N ILE A 213 -4.17 -18.56 -7.64
CA ILE A 213 -4.69 -19.08 -6.36
C ILE A 213 -6.18 -18.82 -6.36
N GLU A 214 -6.97 -19.86 -6.11
CA GLU A 214 -8.43 -19.77 -6.07
C GLU A 214 -8.98 -20.28 -4.75
N GLU A 215 -10.07 -19.68 -4.29
CA GLU A 215 -10.90 -20.18 -3.21
C GLU A 215 -12.38 -20.05 -3.62
N GLU A 216 -13.15 -21.11 -3.44
CA GLU A 216 -14.59 -21.16 -3.80
C GLU A 216 -14.90 -20.79 -5.27
N GLY A 217 -13.92 -20.92 -6.16
CA GLY A 217 -14.06 -20.62 -7.60
C GLY A 217 -13.71 -19.17 -7.98
N GLU A 218 -13.31 -18.35 -7.02
CA GLU A 218 -12.84 -16.98 -7.26
C GLU A 218 -11.32 -16.90 -7.16
N ARG A 219 -10.67 -16.14 -8.06
CA ARG A 219 -9.25 -15.88 -8.03
C ARG A 219 -8.93 -14.87 -6.94
N LEU A 220 -7.91 -15.17 -6.14
CA LEU A 220 -7.46 -14.28 -5.06
C LEU A 220 -6.37 -13.31 -5.54
N PRO A 221 -6.36 -12.04 -5.05
CA PRO A 221 -5.44 -10.99 -5.49
C PRO A 221 -4.05 -11.15 -4.89
N ALA A 222 -3.30 -12.16 -5.29
CA ALA A 222 -1.96 -12.42 -4.82
C ALA A 222 -0.92 -11.66 -5.65
N THR A 223 -0.03 -10.91 -5.01
CA THR A 223 0.97 -10.08 -5.69
C THR A 223 2.23 -9.88 -4.85
N TYR A 224 3.40 -9.94 -5.47
CA TYR A 224 4.67 -9.62 -4.82
C TYR A 224 4.94 -8.12 -4.71
N ALA A 225 4.16 -7.26 -5.38
CA ALA A 225 4.27 -5.80 -5.24
C ALA A 225 3.80 -5.29 -3.87
N ASN A 226 3.01 -6.08 -3.14
CA ASN A 226 2.48 -5.68 -1.83
C ASN A 226 3.50 -5.86 -0.70
N PHE A 227 4.76 -5.44 -0.93
CA PHE A 227 5.84 -5.49 0.05
C PHE A 227 5.89 -4.24 0.93
N LEU A 228 6.48 -4.38 2.12
CA LEU A 228 6.67 -3.32 3.10
C LEU A 228 8.15 -2.98 3.24
N ILE A 229 8.51 -1.71 3.00
CA ILE A 229 9.87 -1.20 3.21
C ILE A 229 9.98 -0.74 4.67
N MET A 230 10.98 -1.25 5.39
CA MET A 230 11.31 -0.87 6.76
C MET A 230 12.71 -0.26 6.81
N ASN A 231 13.27 -0.04 8.04
CA ASN A 231 14.56 0.62 8.18
C ASN A 231 15.72 -0.14 7.53
N ASP A 232 15.83 -1.46 7.82
CA ASP A 232 16.94 -2.30 7.39
C ASP A 232 16.46 -3.57 6.66
N ALA A 233 15.16 -3.66 6.39
CA ALA A 233 14.55 -4.83 5.77
C ALA A 233 13.40 -4.47 4.83
N VAL A 234 13.20 -5.31 3.83
CA VAL A 234 11.98 -5.33 3.01
C VAL A 234 11.25 -6.63 3.30
N LEU A 235 10.06 -6.52 3.86
CA LEU A 235 9.18 -7.66 4.06
C LEU A 235 8.33 -7.84 2.80
N TYR A 236 8.33 -9.03 2.22
CA TYR A 236 7.52 -9.28 1.02
C TYR A 236 6.59 -10.48 1.21
N PRO A 237 5.40 -10.46 0.60
CA PRO A 237 4.48 -11.57 0.70
C PRO A 237 5.00 -12.79 -0.07
N THR A 238 4.79 -13.99 0.50
CA THR A 238 5.04 -15.26 -0.16
C THR A 238 3.77 -16.09 -0.20
N TYR A 239 3.67 -16.98 -1.19
CA TYR A 239 2.42 -17.70 -1.47
C TYR A 239 2.60 -19.22 -1.60
N ARG A 240 3.72 -19.75 -1.06
CA ARG A 240 4.14 -21.16 -1.23
C ARG A 240 4.32 -21.58 -2.68
N GLN A 241 4.86 -20.69 -3.48
CA GLN A 241 5.29 -20.92 -4.85
C GLN A 241 6.82 -20.76 -4.89
N PRO A 242 7.60 -21.80 -4.54
CA PRO A 242 9.02 -21.65 -4.25
C PRO A 242 9.84 -20.97 -5.34
N GLU A 243 9.50 -21.21 -6.61
CA GLU A 243 10.20 -20.61 -7.76
C GLU A 243 9.87 -19.12 -7.89
N ASN A 244 8.58 -18.77 -7.81
CA ASN A 244 8.12 -17.38 -7.89
C ASN A 244 8.51 -16.60 -6.63
N ASP A 245 8.36 -17.19 -5.43
CA ASP A 245 8.78 -16.58 -4.16
C ASP A 245 10.28 -16.25 -4.19
N GLN A 246 11.12 -17.18 -4.70
CA GLN A 246 12.56 -16.97 -4.81
C GLN A 246 12.90 -15.90 -5.86
N ARG A 247 12.24 -15.91 -7.02
CA ARG A 247 12.44 -14.91 -8.09
C ARG A 247 12.05 -13.52 -7.60
N ALA A 248 10.92 -13.39 -6.90
CA ALA A 248 10.52 -12.12 -6.30
C ALA A 248 11.56 -11.60 -5.29
N LYS A 249 12.11 -12.51 -4.45
CA LYS A 249 13.19 -12.17 -3.53
C LYS A 249 14.42 -11.62 -4.26
N GLU A 250 14.84 -12.25 -5.37
CA GLU A 250 16.01 -11.82 -6.16
C GLU A 250 15.79 -10.43 -6.76
N VAL A 251 14.60 -10.16 -7.30
CA VAL A 251 14.24 -8.84 -7.83
C VAL A 251 14.25 -7.77 -6.74
N LEU A 252 13.70 -8.07 -5.56
CA LEU A 252 13.71 -7.15 -4.43
C LEU A 252 15.13 -6.94 -3.88
N GLN A 253 15.98 -7.97 -3.86
CA GLN A 253 17.39 -7.81 -3.46
C GLN A 253 18.18 -6.93 -4.44
N GLU A 254 17.83 -6.97 -5.74
CA GLU A 254 18.38 -6.07 -6.76
C GLU A 254 17.89 -4.62 -6.57
N ALA A 255 16.63 -4.43 -6.16
CA ALA A 255 16.04 -3.12 -5.86
C ALA A 255 16.62 -2.52 -4.57
N PHE A 256 16.88 -3.35 -3.56
CA PHE A 256 17.30 -2.97 -2.21
C PHE A 256 18.55 -3.74 -1.78
N PRO A 257 19.72 -3.46 -2.38
CA PRO A 257 20.94 -4.27 -2.17
C PRO A 257 21.45 -4.29 -0.73
N GLU A 258 21.19 -3.24 0.03
CA GLU A 258 21.63 -3.08 1.43
C GLU A 258 20.62 -3.60 2.48
N TYR A 259 19.42 -4.03 2.03
CA TYR A 259 18.33 -4.44 2.93
C TYR A 259 18.25 -5.97 3.05
N GLU A 260 17.82 -6.44 4.20
CA GLU A 260 17.43 -7.84 4.36
C GLU A 260 16.07 -8.07 3.70
N ILE A 261 15.97 -9.05 2.78
CA ILE A 261 14.71 -9.39 2.10
C ILE A 261 14.08 -10.59 2.79
N VAL A 262 12.95 -10.35 3.49
CA VAL A 262 12.28 -11.33 4.35
C VAL A 262 10.91 -11.71 3.80
N GLY A 263 10.71 -12.99 3.49
CA GLY A 263 9.42 -13.50 3.01
C GLY A 263 8.45 -13.81 4.16
N ILE A 264 7.21 -13.39 3.99
CA ILE A 264 6.09 -13.64 4.93
C ILE A 264 4.98 -14.40 4.20
N ASP A 265 4.54 -15.56 4.71
CA ASP A 265 3.43 -16.32 4.13
C ASP A 265 2.09 -15.55 4.30
N CYS A 266 1.60 -14.98 3.20
CA CYS A 266 0.41 -14.13 3.18
C CYS A 266 -0.85 -14.83 2.63
N ARG A 267 -0.85 -16.15 2.45
CA ARG A 267 -2.01 -16.89 1.93
C ARG A 267 -3.25 -16.80 2.81
N ALA A 268 -3.09 -16.51 4.10
CA ALA A 268 -4.23 -16.26 4.97
C ALA A 268 -4.84 -14.86 4.74
N LEU A 269 -4.02 -13.88 4.35
CA LEU A 269 -4.45 -12.50 4.12
C LEU A 269 -5.22 -12.37 2.81
N ILE A 270 -4.72 -12.94 1.72
CA ILE A 270 -5.38 -12.84 0.40
C ILE A 270 -6.77 -13.44 0.35
N LYS A 271 -7.15 -14.31 1.29
CA LYS A 271 -8.53 -14.81 1.46
C LYS A 271 -9.53 -13.72 1.84
N GLN A 272 -9.05 -12.58 2.28
CA GLN A 272 -9.82 -11.37 2.59
C GLN A 272 -9.44 -10.22 1.64
N HIS A 273 -8.98 -10.55 0.44
CA HIS A 273 -8.71 -9.65 -0.69
C HIS A 273 -7.57 -8.63 -0.49
N GLY A 274 -6.76 -8.75 0.58
CA GLY A 274 -5.58 -7.91 0.82
C GLY A 274 -4.33 -8.73 1.12
N SER A 275 -3.16 -8.07 1.26
CA SER A 275 -1.90 -8.75 1.55
C SER A 275 -1.07 -7.99 2.60
N LEU A 276 0.25 -8.14 2.57
CA LEU A 276 1.16 -7.70 3.63
C LEU A 276 1.16 -6.18 3.85
N HIS A 277 1.30 -5.40 2.78
CA HIS A 277 1.30 -3.94 2.86
C HIS A 277 -0.05 -3.40 3.32
N CYS A 278 -1.14 -3.98 2.80
CA CYS A 278 -2.50 -3.56 3.11
C CYS A 278 -2.84 -3.66 4.62
N VAL A 279 -2.34 -4.68 5.33
CA VAL A 279 -2.62 -4.87 6.77
C VAL A 279 -1.73 -4.00 7.67
N THR A 280 -0.79 -3.26 7.11
CA THR A 280 0.19 -2.47 7.84
C THR A 280 0.11 -0.98 7.53
N MET A 281 0.44 -0.14 8.52
CA MET A 281 0.79 1.27 8.32
C MET A 281 2.12 1.54 9.01
N GLN A 282 3.08 2.11 8.29
CA GLN A 282 4.36 2.51 8.89
C GLN A 282 4.35 4.00 9.26
N TYR A 283 5.02 4.27 10.36
CA TYR A 283 5.23 5.63 10.85
C TYR A 283 6.72 5.90 11.02
N PRO A 284 7.21 7.10 10.69
CA PRO A 284 8.61 7.49 10.91
C PRO A 284 9.03 7.37 12.38
N ALA A 285 10.34 7.22 12.61
CA ALA A 285 10.91 7.17 13.95
C ALA A 285 10.46 8.38 14.79
N GLY A 286 10.03 8.14 16.04
CA GLY A 286 9.55 9.17 16.96
C GLY A 286 8.06 9.52 16.84
N VAL A 287 7.34 8.98 15.85
CA VAL A 287 5.88 9.12 15.73
C VAL A 287 5.16 8.11 16.63
N LEU A 288 5.59 6.85 16.64
CA LEU A 288 5.08 5.87 17.62
C LEU A 288 5.71 6.12 18.99
N LYS A 289 4.88 6.13 20.06
CA LYS A 289 5.31 6.32 21.45
C LYS A 289 5.26 5.04 22.24
#